data_150cfae99b220f2dfb2fc3ea828ce59b
#
_entry.id   150cfae99b220f2dfb2fc3ea828ce59b
#
_cell.length_a   1.000
_cell.length_b   1.000
_cell.length_c   1.000
_cell.angle_alpha   90.00
_cell.angle_beta   90.00
_cell.angle_gamma   90.00
#
_symmetry.space_group_name_H-M   'P 1'
#
loop_
_entity.id
_entity.type
_entity.pdbx_description
1 polymer ?
#
loop_
_entity_poly.entity_id
_entity_poly.type
_entity_poly.pdbx_seq_one_letter_code
_entity_poly.pdbx_strand_id
1 'polypeptide(L)'
;MRWPSCRTLLVLSLVFNVFLLGGIGGALYRWLGDEHAILAQRNRNLRFAADGLPAAYKQAFAAMLKAQRQEAKPLAQAARDGRRSVAQLLVAPGFDRAAIDAALARTREADFEQRRRLEESIVGFAEALPPAERAGLAQGLQRRGSFQLPAPASTAQTSH
;
A
#
# COMPACT_ATOMS: atom_id res chain seq x y z
N MET A 1 -12.19 49.33 23.22
CA MET A 1 -11.52 48.07 22.78
C MET A 1 -10.64 47.58 23.94
N ARG A 2 -11.01 46.43 24.54
CA ARG A 2 -10.19 45.82 25.64
C ARG A 2 -9.09 45.01 25.03
N TRP A 3 -7.85 45.40 25.21
CA TRP A 3 -6.67 44.65 24.77
C TRP A 3 -6.63 43.32 25.52
N PRO A 4 -6.37 42.19 24.84
CA PRO A 4 -6.23 40.91 25.54
C PRO A 4 -5.07 40.98 26.50
N SER A 5 -5.29 40.53 27.74
CA SER A 5 -4.23 40.51 28.74
C SER A 5 -3.07 39.59 28.31
N CYS A 6 -1.85 39.91 28.70
CA CYS A 6 -0.64 39.14 28.34
C CYS A 6 -0.80 37.63 28.66
N ARG A 7 -1.58 37.30 29.69
CA ARG A 7 -1.95 35.90 30.04
C ARG A 7 -2.81 35.27 29.01
N THR A 8 -3.79 35.98 28.41
CA THR A 8 -4.67 35.45 27.37
C THR A 8 -3.90 35.16 26.08
N LEU A 9 -2.93 36.03 25.73
CA LEU A 9 -2.05 35.80 24.58
C LEU A 9 -1.13 34.61 24.79
N LEU A 10 -0.58 34.43 25.99
CA LEU A 10 0.26 33.27 26.36
C LEU A 10 -0.52 31.96 26.29
N VAL A 11 -1.74 31.92 26.84
CA VAL A 11 -2.60 30.73 26.78
C VAL A 11 -2.98 30.38 25.32
N LEU A 12 -3.34 31.41 24.52
CA LEU A 12 -3.69 31.21 23.12
C LEU A 12 -2.48 30.67 22.31
N SER A 13 -1.28 31.21 22.54
CA SER A 13 -0.03 30.73 21.94
C SER A 13 0.29 29.29 22.34
N LEU A 14 0.09 28.94 23.61
CA LEU A 14 0.33 27.57 24.10
C LEU A 14 -0.66 26.58 23.47
N VAL A 15 -1.94 26.92 23.41
CA VAL A 15 -2.98 26.09 22.76
C VAL A 15 -2.68 25.90 21.27
N PHE A 16 -2.26 26.98 20.59
CA PHE A 16 -1.89 26.92 19.18
C PHE A 16 -0.66 26.03 18.94
N ASN A 17 0.37 26.12 19.78
CA ASN A 17 1.54 25.23 19.72
C ASN A 17 1.18 23.76 19.96
N VAL A 18 0.35 23.48 20.97
CA VAL A 18 -0.14 22.11 21.24
C VAL A 18 -0.95 21.59 20.07
N PHE A 19 -1.80 22.45 19.45
CA PHE A 19 -2.59 22.08 18.26
C PHE A 19 -1.69 21.81 17.05
N LEU A 20 -0.66 22.61 16.81
CA LEU A 20 0.32 22.38 15.73
C LEU A 20 1.10 21.08 15.94
N LEU A 21 1.60 20.84 17.16
CA LEU A 21 2.31 19.61 17.51
C LEU A 21 1.39 18.38 17.39
N GLY A 22 0.14 18.49 17.83
CA GLY A 22 -0.87 17.44 17.68
C GLY A 22 -1.29 17.20 16.23
N GLY A 23 -1.43 18.27 15.44
CA GLY A 23 -1.77 18.21 14.01
C GLY A 23 -0.68 17.55 13.17
N ILE A 24 0.57 17.96 13.36
CA ILE A 24 1.73 17.38 12.67
C ILE A 24 1.96 15.94 13.13
N GLY A 25 1.93 15.68 14.44
CA GLY A 25 2.06 14.31 14.98
C GLY A 25 0.90 13.39 14.56
N GLY A 26 -0.32 13.90 14.55
CA GLY A 26 -1.51 13.16 14.08
C GLY A 26 -1.50 12.88 12.58
N ALA A 27 -1.06 13.84 11.75
CA ALA A 27 -0.90 13.63 10.32
C ALA A 27 0.20 12.60 10.01
N LEU A 28 1.32 12.67 10.72
CA LEU A 28 2.41 11.70 10.61
C LEU A 28 1.98 10.30 11.08
N TYR A 29 1.24 10.22 12.19
CA TYR A 29 0.67 8.97 12.70
C TYR A 29 -0.34 8.35 11.72
N ARG A 30 -1.22 9.16 11.11
CA ARG A 30 -2.15 8.69 10.08
C ARG A 30 -1.41 8.25 8.83
N TRP A 31 -0.42 9.00 8.35
CA TRP A 31 0.38 8.62 7.19
C TRP A 31 1.12 7.30 7.41
N LEU A 32 1.58 7.01 8.63
CA LEU A 32 2.17 5.73 9.02
C LEU A 32 1.12 4.63 9.24
N GLY A 33 -0.10 4.97 9.63
CA GLY A 33 -1.19 4.04 9.94
C GLY A 33 -2.06 3.64 8.74
N ASP A 34 -2.26 4.54 7.78
CA ASP A 34 -3.12 4.31 6.60
C ASP A 34 -2.59 3.20 5.67
N GLU A 35 -1.33 2.86 5.77
CA GLU A 35 -0.74 1.74 5.02
C GLU A 35 -1.35 0.39 5.34
N HIS A 36 -1.73 0.15 6.60
CA HIS A 36 -2.44 -1.08 6.97
C HIS A 36 -3.82 -1.16 6.33
N ALA A 37 -4.51 -0.04 6.22
CA ALA A 37 -5.81 0.05 5.58
C ALA A 37 -5.69 -0.15 4.06
N ILE A 38 -4.70 0.47 3.41
CA ILE A 38 -4.43 0.34 1.97
C ILE A 38 -4.03 -1.11 1.63
N LEU A 39 -3.12 -1.72 2.38
CA LEU A 39 -2.69 -3.10 2.18
C LEU A 39 -3.83 -4.09 2.45
N ALA A 40 -4.63 -3.88 3.50
CA ALA A 40 -5.80 -4.68 3.79
C ALA A 40 -6.87 -4.56 2.69
N GLN A 41 -7.07 -3.35 2.15
CA GLN A 41 -7.99 -3.10 1.04
C GLN A 41 -7.49 -3.76 -0.25
N ARG A 42 -6.21 -3.62 -0.59
CA ARG A 42 -5.58 -4.27 -1.75
C ARG A 42 -5.68 -5.79 -1.65
N ASN A 43 -5.45 -6.36 -0.47
CA ASN A 43 -5.59 -7.80 -0.25
C ASN A 43 -7.03 -8.29 -0.34
N ARG A 44 -8.02 -7.50 0.12
CA ARG A 44 -9.44 -7.80 -0.10
C ARG A 44 -9.76 -7.79 -1.57
N ASN A 45 -9.32 -6.76 -2.30
CA ASN A 45 -9.54 -6.64 -3.74
C ASN A 45 -8.96 -7.83 -4.52
N LEU A 46 -7.76 -8.32 -4.18
CA LEU A 46 -7.16 -9.48 -4.80
C LEU A 46 -7.97 -10.76 -4.56
N ARG A 47 -8.53 -10.96 -3.36
CA ARG A 47 -9.39 -12.14 -3.10
C ARG A 47 -10.63 -12.16 -3.98
N PHE A 48 -11.22 -11.01 -4.24
CA PHE A 48 -12.36 -10.86 -5.13
C PHE A 48 -12.02 -11.03 -6.62
N ALA A 49 -10.73 -10.98 -6.99
CA ALA A 49 -10.32 -11.26 -8.37
C ALA A 49 -10.66 -12.69 -8.82
N ALA A 50 -10.74 -13.63 -7.87
CA ALA A 50 -11.09 -15.02 -8.13
C ALA A 50 -12.60 -15.31 -8.06
N ASP A 51 -13.49 -14.31 -7.90
CA ASP A 51 -14.93 -14.53 -7.72
C ASP A 51 -15.60 -15.22 -8.90
N GLY A 52 -15.06 -15.06 -10.10
CA GLY A 52 -15.52 -15.73 -11.32
C GLY A 52 -15.08 -17.20 -11.46
N LEU A 53 -14.21 -17.69 -10.56
CA LEU A 53 -13.67 -19.05 -10.64
C LEU A 53 -14.55 -20.08 -9.89
N PRO A 54 -14.49 -21.37 -10.24
CA PRO A 54 -15.05 -22.46 -9.45
C PRO A 54 -14.55 -22.45 -7.98
N ALA A 55 -15.36 -22.98 -7.06
CA ALA A 55 -15.10 -22.90 -5.62
C ALA A 55 -13.72 -23.47 -5.21
N ALA A 56 -13.29 -24.56 -5.83
CA ALA A 56 -11.97 -25.17 -5.56
C ALA A 56 -10.82 -24.20 -5.87
N TYR A 57 -10.86 -23.54 -7.03
CA TYR A 57 -9.83 -22.56 -7.43
C TYR A 57 -9.88 -21.29 -6.59
N LYS A 58 -11.06 -20.82 -6.17
CA LYS A 58 -11.19 -19.71 -5.21
C LYS A 58 -10.49 -20.02 -3.90
N GLN A 59 -10.74 -21.21 -3.36
CA GLN A 59 -10.12 -21.65 -2.10
C GLN A 59 -8.60 -21.76 -2.24
N ALA A 60 -8.11 -22.38 -3.32
CA ALA A 60 -6.69 -22.49 -3.62
C ALA A 60 -6.02 -21.13 -3.77
N PHE A 61 -6.64 -20.19 -4.49
CA PHE A 61 -6.15 -18.81 -4.64
C PHE A 61 -6.09 -18.07 -3.29
N ALA A 62 -7.13 -18.20 -2.47
CA ALA A 62 -7.16 -17.59 -1.14
C ALA A 62 -6.08 -18.19 -0.22
N ALA A 63 -5.83 -19.51 -0.30
CA ALA A 63 -4.77 -20.19 0.44
C ALA A 63 -3.38 -19.70 -0.01
N MET A 64 -3.13 -19.61 -1.31
CA MET A 64 -1.90 -19.06 -1.87
C MET A 64 -1.65 -17.63 -1.39
N LEU A 65 -2.66 -16.73 -1.48
CA LEU A 65 -2.53 -15.35 -0.98
C LEU A 65 -2.26 -15.28 0.54
N LYS A 66 -2.80 -16.23 1.30
CA LYS A 66 -2.54 -16.33 2.75
C LYS A 66 -1.10 -16.75 3.03
N ALA A 67 -0.58 -17.77 2.34
CA ALA A 67 0.80 -18.25 2.47
C ALA A 67 1.78 -17.13 2.08
N GLN A 68 1.61 -16.54 0.91
CA GLN A 68 2.44 -15.44 0.41
C GLN A 68 2.48 -14.25 1.40
N ARG A 69 1.34 -13.93 2.04
CA ARG A 69 1.31 -12.88 3.08
C ARG A 69 2.13 -13.23 4.32
N GLN A 70 2.15 -14.49 4.73
CA GLN A 70 2.97 -14.93 5.86
C GLN A 70 4.46 -14.85 5.55
N GLU A 71 4.85 -15.29 4.34
CA GLU A 71 6.23 -15.21 3.86
C GLU A 71 6.72 -13.76 3.67
N ALA A 72 5.83 -12.85 3.25
CA ALA A 72 6.15 -11.45 3.05
C ALA A 72 6.19 -10.62 4.36
N LYS A 73 5.83 -11.18 5.53
CA LYS A 73 5.85 -10.45 6.80
C LYS A 73 7.17 -9.75 7.12
N PRO A 74 8.34 -10.39 6.98
CA PRO A 74 9.61 -9.73 7.27
C PRO A 74 9.87 -8.53 6.34
N LEU A 75 9.51 -8.63 5.06
CA LEU A 75 9.63 -7.52 4.10
C LEU A 75 8.70 -6.37 4.47
N ALA A 76 7.44 -6.67 4.81
CA ALA A 76 6.50 -5.66 5.27
C ALA A 76 6.95 -4.98 6.57
N GLN A 77 7.63 -5.71 7.46
CA GLN A 77 8.22 -5.14 8.66
C GLN A 77 9.40 -4.23 8.33
N ALA A 78 10.33 -4.68 7.47
CA ALA A 78 11.47 -3.89 7.03
C ALA A 78 11.04 -2.56 6.36
N ALA A 79 10.00 -2.59 5.52
CA ALA A 79 9.44 -1.38 4.91
C ALA A 79 8.85 -0.41 5.95
N ARG A 80 8.12 -0.92 6.97
CA ARG A 80 7.60 -0.10 8.08
C ARG A 80 8.72 0.54 8.90
N ASP A 81 9.74 -0.25 9.23
CA ASP A 81 10.87 0.24 10.03
C ASP A 81 11.68 1.28 9.26
N GLY A 82 11.86 1.09 7.95
CA GLY A 82 12.47 2.09 7.08
C GLY A 82 11.69 3.41 7.07
N ARG A 83 10.36 3.36 6.93
CA ARG A 83 9.51 4.57 6.99
C ARG A 83 9.56 5.26 8.36
N ARG A 84 9.57 4.47 9.44
CA ARG A 84 9.74 5.01 10.79
C ARG A 84 11.09 5.70 10.96
N SER A 85 12.16 5.11 10.44
CA SER A 85 13.49 5.72 10.44
C SER A 85 13.51 7.05 9.68
N VAL A 86 12.89 7.12 8.50
CA VAL A 86 12.76 8.38 7.74
C VAL A 86 12.04 9.44 8.58
N ALA A 87 10.89 9.08 9.19
CA ALA A 87 10.14 10.02 10.02
C ALA A 87 10.96 10.55 11.21
N GLN A 88 11.74 9.68 11.88
CA GLN A 88 12.61 10.05 12.98
C GLN A 88 13.74 10.99 12.53
N LEU A 89 14.37 10.68 11.39
CA LEU A 89 15.45 11.51 10.83
C LEU A 89 14.96 12.89 10.37
N LEU A 90 13.72 13.00 9.88
CA LEU A 90 13.14 14.27 9.47
C LEU A 90 12.85 15.23 10.64
N VAL A 91 12.58 14.71 11.84
CA VAL A 91 12.32 15.53 13.04
C VAL A 91 13.56 15.69 13.91
N ALA A 92 14.69 15.08 13.56
CA ALA A 92 15.93 15.21 14.29
C ALA A 92 16.47 16.66 14.21
N PRO A 93 17.17 17.16 15.24
CA PRO A 93 17.73 18.52 15.23
C PRO A 93 18.74 18.79 14.12
N GLY A 94 19.43 17.72 13.64
CA GLY A 94 20.35 17.79 12.50
C GLY A 94 19.76 17.06 11.30
N PHE A 95 19.75 17.71 10.13
CA PHE A 95 19.26 17.11 8.89
C PHE A 95 20.36 16.25 8.24
N ASP A 96 20.22 14.93 8.35
CA ASP A 96 21.14 13.97 7.71
C ASP A 96 20.51 13.42 6.43
N ARG A 97 20.82 14.05 5.30
CA ARG A 97 20.33 13.65 3.98
C ARG A 97 20.75 12.23 3.61
N ALA A 98 21.99 11.84 3.90
CA ALA A 98 22.53 10.53 3.54
C ALA A 98 21.81 9.40 4.29
N ALA A 99 21.57 9.58 5.60
CA ALA A 99 20.81 8.62 6.40
C ALA A 99 19.36 8.48 5.91
N ILE A 100 18.72 9.61 5.54
CA ILE A 100 17.35 9.60 4.97
C ILE A 100 17.32 8.84 3.66
N ASP A 101 18.23 9.12 2.73
CA ASP A 101 18.30 8.46 1.43
C ASP A 101 18.54 6.94 1.59
N ALA A 102 19.40 6.53 2.51
CA ALA A 102 19.64 5.13 2.85
C ALA A 102 18.39 4.44 3.43
N ALA A 103 17.65 5.10 4.31
CA ALA A 103 16.40 4.57 4.87
C ALA A 103 15.31 4.43 3.79
N LEU A 104 15.19 5.40 2.89
CA LEU A 104 14.28 5.35 1.73
C LEU A 104 14.66 4.22 0.76
N ALA A 105 15.95 4.01 0.49
CA ALA A 105 16.42 2.94 -0.39
C ALA A 105 16.02 1.57 0.17
N ARG A 106 16.28 1.31 1.46
CA ARG A 106 15.86 0.06 2.13
C ARG A 106 14.35 -0.15 2.09
N THR A 107 13.57 0.92 2.30
CA THR A 107 12.11 0.87 2.24
C THR A 107 11.62 0.47 0.85
N ARG A 108 12.14 1.12 -0.20
CA ARG A 108 11.78 0.84 -1.60
C ARG A 108 12.15 -0.58 -2.01
N GLU A 109 13.30 -1.07 -1.58
CA GLU A 109 13.74 -2.44 -1.85
C GLU A 109 12.79 -3.46 -1.23
N ALA A 110 12.42 -3.27 0.05
CA ALA A 110 11.48 -4.15 0.73
C ALA A 110 10.09 -4.13 0.08
N ASP A 111 9.58 -2.96 -0.32
CA ASP A 111 8.29 -2.81 -1.01
C ASP A 111 8.32 -3.45 -2.41
N PHE A 112 9.43 -3.27 -3.16
CA PHE A 112 9.62 -3.87 -4.48
C PHE A 112 9.65 -5.40 -4.39
N GLU A 113 10.45 -5.95 -3.49
CA GLU A 113 10.57 -7.39 -3.31
C GLU A 113 9.23 -8.03 -2.86
N GLN A 114 8.49 -7.36 -1.99
CA GLN A 114 7.15 -7.82 -1.59
C GLN A 114 6.18 -7.86 -2.77
N ARG A 115 6.23 -6.86 -3.65
CA ARG A 115 5.40 -6.80 -4.86
C ARG A 115 5.81 -7.89 -5.84
N ARG A 116 7.10 -8.05 -6.11
CA ARG A 116 7.65 -9.06 -7.00
C ARG A 116 7.18 -10.46 -6.61
N ARG A 117 7.33 -10.84 -5.34
CA ARG A 117 6.90 -12.16 -4.83
C ARG A 117 5.40 -12.39 -4.97
N LEU A 118 4.59 -11.36 -4.75
CA LEU A 118 3.15 -11.45 -4.94
C LEU A 118 2.80 -11.69 -6.42
N GLU A 119 3.42 -10.95 -7.33
CA GLU A 119 3.22 -11.07 -8.77
C GLU A 119 3.64 -12.47 -9.26
N GLU A 120 4.79 -12.97 -8.84
CA GLU A 120 5.26 -14.32 -9.14
C GLU A 120 4.30 -15.40 -8.62
N SER A 121 3.77 -15.24 -7.41
CA SER A 121 2.79 -16.17 -6.85
C SER A 121 1.49 -16.19 -7.66
N ILE A 122 1.02 -15.02 -8.13
CA ILE A 122 -0.18 -14.93 -8.96
C ILE A 122 0.06 -15.56 -10.34
N VAL A 123 1.23 -15.30 -10.95
CA VAL A 123 1.58 -15.88 -12.25
C VAL A 123 1.71 -17.39 -12.14
N GLY A 124 2.40 -17.92 -11.14
CA GLY A 124 2.53 -19.36 -10.91
C GLY A 124 1.18 -20.03 -10.64
N PHE A 125 0.26 -19.36 -9.93
CA PHE A 125 -1.11 -19.86 -9.77
C PHE A 125 -1.86 -19.88 -11.09
N ALA A 126 -1.75 -18.82 -11.91
CA ALA A 126 -2.41 -18.74 -13.20
C ALA A 126 -1.88 -19.79 -14.19
N GLU A 127 -0.59 -20.13 -14.13
CA GLU A 127 0.02 -21.17 -14.97
C GLU A 127 -0.65 -22.53 -14.74
N ALA A 128 -1.00 -22.86 -13.50
CA ALA A 128 -1.65 -24.12 -13.14
C ALA A 128 -3.15 -24.17 -13.48
N LEU A 129 -3.77 -23.06 -13.93
CA LEU A 129 -5.18 -23.01 -14.28
C LEU A 129 -5.44 -23.44 -15.73
N PRO A 130 -6.57 -24.12 -16.01
CA PRO A 130 -7.08 -24.28 -17.36
C PRO A 130 -7.30 -22.93 -18.06
N PRO A 131 -7.26 -22.87 -19.41
CA PRO A 131 -7.31 -21.59 -20.13
C PRO A 131 -8.56 -20.73 -19.84
N ALA A 132 -9.73 -21.35 -19.64
CA ALA A 132 -10.98 -20.63 -19.36
C ALA A 132 -10.93 -19.95 -17.98
N GLU A 133 -10.48 -20.68 -16.95
CA GLU A 133 -10.34 -20.17 -15.57
C GLU A 133 -9.24 -19.12 -15.49
N ARG A 134 -8.14 -19.28 -16.23
CA ARG A 134 -7.08 -18.28 -16.35
C ARG A 134 -7.60 -16.97 -16.91
N ALA A 135 -8.44 -17.03 -17.95
CA ALA A 135 -9.09 -15.84 -18.52
C ALA A 135 -10.02 -15.17 -17.50
N GLY A 136 -10.77 -15.96 -16.72
CA GLY A 136 -11.63 -15.46 -15.64
C GLY A 136 -10.83 -14.74 -14.55
N LEU A 137 -9.70 -15.32 -14.12
CA LEU A 137 -8.79 -14.68 -13.15
C LEU A 137 -8.24 -13.36 -13.70
N ALA A 138 -7.78 -13.35 -14.96
CA ALA A 138 -7.23 -12.15 -15.59
C ALA A 138 -8.26 -11.01 -15.63
N GLN A 139 -9.52 -11.29 -15.99
CA GLN A 139 -10.62 -10.32 -15.96
C GLN A 139 -10.89 -9.80 -14.53
N GLY A 140 -10.84 -10.69 -13.53
CA GLY A 140 -11.01 -10.33 -12.14
C GLY A 140 -9.92 -9.37 -11.64
N LEU A 141 -8.66 -9.63 -11.99
CA LEU A 141 -7.51 -8.77 -11.69
C LEU A 141 -7.60 -7.41 -12.38
N GLN A 142 -8.04 -7.36 -13.64
CA GLN A 142 -8.27 -6.10 -14.37
C GLN A 142 -9.34 -5.24 -13.72
N ARG A 143 -10.51 -5.79 -13.43
CA ARG A 143 -11.63 -5.06 -12.79
C ARG A 143 -11.25 -4.44 -11.46
N ARG A 144 -10.23 -4.96 -10.79
CA ARG A 144 -9.74 -4.49 -9.50
C ARG A 144 -8.49 -3.61 -9.58
N GLY A 145 -8.05 -3.26 -10.81
CA GLY A 145 -6.91 -2.36 -11.04
C GLY A 145 -5.55 -2.93 -10.63
N SER A 146 -5.45 -4.25 -10.40
CA SER A 146 -4.20 -4.89 -10.01
C SER A 146 -3.26 -5.14 -11.20
N PHE A 147 -3.83 -5.31 -12.39
CA PHE A 147 -3.12 -5.44 -13.66
C PHE A 147 -3.91 -4.70 -14.73
N GLN A 148 -3.28 -3.73 -15.42
CA GLN A 148 -3.86 -3.11 -16.60
C GLN A 148 -3.37 -3.91 -17.81
N LEU A 149 -4.24 -4.75 -18.38
CA LEU A 149 -3.99 -5.31 -19.71
C LEU A 149 -4.33 -4.23 -20.75
N PRO A 150 -3.60 -4.15 -21.90
CA PRO A 150 -4.01 -3.32 -23.01
C PRO A 150 -5.44 -3.65 -23.42
N ALA A 151 -6.24 -2.63 -23.72
CA ALA A 151 -7.58 -2.85 -24.25
C ALA A 151 -7.49 -3.79 -25.47
N PRO A 152 -8.39 -4.77 -25.63
CA PRO A 152 -8.42 -5.58 -26.84
C PRO A 152 -8.53 -4.64 -28.03
N ALA A 153 -7.63 -4.83 -29.01
CA ALA A 153 -7.66 -4.06 -30.24
C ALA A 153 -9.07 -4.13 -30.80
N SER A 154 -9.76 -2.99 -30.82
CA SER A 154 -11.08 -2.87 -31.46
C SER A 154 -10.89 -3.35 -32.90
N THR A 155 -11.47 -4.50 -33.22
CA THR A 155 -11.64 -4.93 -34.62
C THR A 155 -12.44 -3.83 -35.29
N ALA A 156 -11.74 -2.98 -36.04
CA ALA A 156 -12.37 -2.03 -36.92
C ALA A 156 -13.33 -2.78 -37.80
N GLN A 157 -14.63 -2.62 -37.56
CA GLN A 157 -15.66 -3.04 -38.49
C GLN A 157 -15.49 -2.20 -39.75
N THR A 158 -14.82 -2.76 -40.72
CA THR A 158 -14.92 -2.31 -42.10
C THR A 158 -16.33 -2.60 -42.54
N SER A 159 -17.20 -1.57 -42.43
CA SER A 159 -18.48 -1.55 -43.15
C SER A 159 -18.20 -1.18 -44.60
N HIS A 160 -18.44 -2.13 -45.47
CA HIS A 160 -18.69 -1.92 -46.89
C HIS A 160 -20.13 -1.46 -47.11
#